data_ca18d7284fbb579ed7818d50635c2c6a
#
_entry.id   ca18d7284fbb579ed7818d50635c2c6a
#
_cell.length_a   1.000
_cell.length_b   1.000
_cell.length_c   1.000
_cell.angle_alpha   90.00
_cell.angle_beta   90.00
_cell.angle_gamma   90.00
#
_symmetry.space_group_name_H-M   'P 1'
#
loop_
_entity.id
_entity.type
_entity.pdbx_description
1 polymer ?
#
loop_
_entity_poly.entity_id
_entity_poly.type
_entity_poly.pdbx_seq_one_letter_code
_entity_poly.pdbx_strand_id
1 'polypeptide(L)'
;MYVYRQLIVGIIGVLCVLLTGGASAPAIAQQPADPTRLPDFRRTTLILEMKAARGIPRDRLEEVRNIFREFATYQAELISHPLVYRLMRDPFQRTDAAGRQIPSVETILRDLERFLVYPVPGSRVTMEQADYIRELGTALDTALRPLITSHPERIVRINATRMLALVCKMGATVHYATLTELISSPNITPDIKNYALQAAANLLSAYDVLDYKSRRHSNGWRNNEKPGSADRELAALVGAIEKCITDPNTLVPGLWNGDLNSKPTILQPDQVEVARFIRRQAIRALAQVRFVMLTGGGPDGKSPLYPAYTLARVCLSDPRLILPPTPADCAEAVIGICNMSPVLEGGKYVKEYNVEGAVEAIVAGLITFAEPRGDMSDTSLHWRAYGLRIAEAMNNWPALFDTLYDPTRPQQYDKNAVPRIVNDLIQRARTAILDPLDRVGPEGKPDPLAGRVQIDTLREYLRLLRANPKRNPFLFTNNPETILPVISRN
;
A
#
# COMPACT_ATOMS: atom_id res chain seq x y z
N MET A 1 -59.41 24.46 -2.90
CA MET A 1 -58.43 24.16 -1.83
C MET A 1 -57.21 23.34 -2.30
N TYR A 2 -57.28 22.66 -3.43
CA TYR A 2 -56.16 21.83 -3.98
C TYR A 2 -55.13 22.64 -4.78
N VAL A 3 -55.50 23.72 -5.39
CA VAL A 3 -54.62 24.56 -6.23
C VAL A 3 -53.61 25.38 -5.40
N TYR A 4 -53.99 25.77 -4.20
CA TYR A 4 -53.10 26.54 -3.29
C TYR A 4 -51.98 25.69 -2.67
N ARG A 5 -52.20 24.38 -2.52
CA ARG A 5 -51.17 23.48 -1.98
C ARG A 5 -50.03 23.19 -2.96
N GLN A 6 -50.32 23.18 -4.24
CA GLN A 6 -49.26 22.95 -5.26
C GLN A 6 -48.41 24.20 -5.49
N LEU A 7 -48.95 25.40 -5.29
CA LEU A 7 -48.17 26.63 -5.43
C LEU A 7 -47.16 26.84 -4.27
N ILE A 8 -47.52 26.44 -3.05
CA ILE A 8 -46.61 26.52 -1.89
C ILE A 8 -45.49 25.53 -1.97
N VAL A 9 -45.71 24.31 -2.47
CA VAL A 9 -44.68 23.30 -2.66
C VAL A 9 -43.70 23.71 -3.78
N GLY A 10 -44.18 24.36 -4.82
CA GLY A 10 -43.34 24.89 -5.90
C GLY A 10 -42.43 26.04 -5.44
N ILE A 11 -42.93 26.94 -4.60
CA ILE A 11 -42.14 28.08 -4.09
C ILE A 11 -41.08 27.62 -3.07
N ILE A 12 -41.40 26.65 -2.21
CA ILE A 12 -40.43 26.10 -1.25
C ILE A 12 -39.33 25.29 -1.99
N GLY A 13 -39.68 24.56 -3.07
CA GLY A 13 -38.72 23.86 -3.90
C GLY A 13 -37.71 24.79 -4.59
N VAL A 14 -38.18 25.93 -5.11
CA VAL A 14 -37.32 26.94 -5.77
C VAL A 14 -36.47 27.69 -4.74
N LEU A 15 -36.97 27.95 -3.53
CA LEU A 15 -36.21 28.61 -2.48
C LEU A 15 -35.13 27.71 -1.89
N CYS A 16 -35.37 26.40 -1.79
CA CYS A 16 -34.34 25.44 -1.36
C CYS A 16 -33.22 25.27 -2.39
N VAL A 17 -33.50 25.35 -3.68
CA VAL A 17 -32.48 25.31 -4.74
C VAL A 17 -31.63 26.58 -4.78
N LEU A 18 -32.20 27.73 -4.37
CA LEU A 18 -31.43 28.98 -4.30
C LEU A 18 -30.60 29.13 -3.02
N LEU A 19 -30.91 28.37 -1.95
CA LEU A 19 -30.15 28.40 -0.69
C LEU A 19 -29.08 27.33 -0.60
N THR A 20 -29.07 26.33 -1.48
CA THR A 20 -27.99 25.34 -1.59
C THR A 20 -26.96 25.68 -2.67
N GLY A 21 -27.09 26.82 -3.31
CA GLY A 21 -26.03 27.45 -4.07
C GLY A 21 -24.91 27.86 -3.12
N GLY A 22 -24.19 26.85 -2.59
CA GLY A 22 -22.93 27.08 -1.89
C GLY A 22 -22.09 27.94 -2.79
N ALA A 23 -21.75 29.14 -2.30
CA ALA A 23 -20.78 30.00 -2.94
C ALA A 23 -19.50 29.17 -3.12
N SER A 24 -19.36 28.54 -4.29
CA SER A 24 -18.08 28.13 -4.80
C SER A 24 -17.24 29.41 -4.75
N ALA A 25 -16.28 29.45 -3.82
CA ALA A 25 -15.28 30.50 -3.83
C ALA A 25 -14.85 30.68 -5.30
N PRO A 26 -14.81 31.90 -5.81
CA PRO A 26 -14.43 32.13 -7.19
C PRO A 26 -13.11 31.37 -7.37
N ALA A 27 -13.12 30.37 -8.24
CA ALA A 27 -11.90 29.78 -8.74
C ALA A 27 -11.12 30.99 -9.24
N ILE A 28 -10.07 31.35 -8.53
CA ILE A 28 -9.14 32.39 -9.02
C ILE A 28 -8.76 31.87 -10.39
N ALA A 29 -9.28 32.50 -11.42
CA ALA A 29 -8.92 32.21 -12.80
C ALA A 29 -7.41 32.48 -12.85
N GLN A 30 -6.64 31.44 -12.61
CA GLN A 30 -5.20 31.47 -12.82
C GLN A 30 -5.04 31.88 -14.27
N GLN A 31 -4.42 33.02 -14.49
CA GLN A 31 -3.97 33.38 -15.84
C GLN A 31 -3.23 32.14 -16.37
N PRO A 32 -3.55 31.70 -17.61
CA PRO A 32 -2.89 30.53 -18.16
C PRO A 32 -1.39 30.77 -18.07
N ALA A 33 -0.72 29.90 -17.31
CA ALA A 33 0.72 30.00 -17.10
C ALA A 33 1.39 30.10 -18.48
N ASP A 34 2.29 31.05 -18.66
CA ASP A 34 3.01 31.22 -19.92
C ASP A 34 3.70 29.89 -20.27
N PRO A 35 3.27 29.18 -21.33
CA PRO A 35 3.77 27.86 -21.66
C PRO A 35 5.26 27.85 -22.03
N THR A 36 5.87 29.03 -22.17
CA THR A 36 7.29 29.19 -22.51
C THR A 36 8.18 29.42 -21.29
N ARG A 37 7.60 29.61 -20.09
CA ARG A 37 8.32 29.88 -18.86
C ARG A 37 7.92 28.93 -17.75
N LEU A 38 8.92 28.35 -17.07
CA LEU A 38 8.70 27.52 -15.90
C LEU A 38 8.13 28.35 -14.72
N PRO A 39 7.28 27.76 -13.87
CA PRO A 39 6.83 28.39 -12.63
C PRO A 39 8.02 28.71 -11.71
N ASP A 40 7.85 29.66 -10.80
CA ASP A 40 8.87 30.08 -9.84
C ASP A 40 8.30 30.04 -8.42
N PHE A 41 9.11 29.55 -7.46
CA PHE A 41 8.76 29.51 -6.05
C PHE A 41 9.95 29.98 -5.21
N ARG A 42 9.76 31.10 -4.47
CA ARG A 42 10.85 31.79 -3.76
C ARG A 42 10.95 31.50 -2.28
N ARG A 43 9.97 30.74 -1.69
CA ARG A 43 9.89 30.51 -0.24
C ARG A 43 10.47 29.16 0.18
N THR A 44 11.32 28.54 -0.62
CA THR A 44 11.91 27.22 -0.34
C THR A 44 12.70 27.22 0.97
N THR A 45 13.45 28.28 1.27
CA THR A 45 14.24 28.41 2.50
C THR A 45 13.38 28.27 3.75
N LEU A 46 12.21 28.94 3.75
CA LEU A 46 11.30 28.91 4.89
C LEU A 46 10.74 27.50 5.17
N ILE A 47 10.43 26.72 4.11
CA ILE A 47 9.99 25.32 4.27
C ILE A 47 11.12 24.46 4.83
N LEU A 48 12.35 24.65 4.35
CA LEU A 48 13.52 23.92 4.87
C LEU A 48 13.83 24.28 6.32
N GLU A 49 13.66 25.53 6.71
CA GLU A 49 13.80 25.97 8.11
C GLU A 49 12.75 25.29 9.01
N MET A 50 11.48 25.24 8.58
CA MET A 50 10.42 24.55 9.31
C MET A 50 10.70 23.05 9.43
N LYS A 51 11.19 22.41 8.36
CA LYS A 51 11.63 21.02 8.39
C LYS A 51 12.78 20.82 9.39
N ALA A 52 13.79 21.70 9.38
CA ALA A 52 14.94 21.65 10.28
C ALA A 52 14.56 21.91 11.73
N ALA A 53 13.61 22.83 11.97
CA ALA A 53 13.05 23.10 13.31
C ALA A 53 12.16 21.97 13.85
N ARG A 54 11.97 20.92 13.06
CA ARG A 54 11.14 19.74 13.37
C ARG A 54 9.70 20.07 13.70
N GLY A 55 9.11 21.06 13.00
CA GLY A 55 7.69 21.29 13.12
C GLY A 55 7.21 22.70 12.83
N ILE A 56 5.90 22.90 12.98
CA ILE A 56 5.21 24.17 12.74
C ILE A 56 4.95 24.87 14.08
N PRO A 57 5.43 26.11 14.26
CA PRO A 57 5.00 26.92 15.39
C PRO A 57 3.49 27.14 15.35
N ARG A 58 2.81 26.93 16.48
CA ARG A 58 1.33 26.96 16.55
C ARG A 58 0.74 28.31 16.22
N ASP A 59 1.44 29.37 16.57
CA ASP A 59 1.08 30.78 16.30
C ASP A 59 1.17 31.15 14.82
N ARG A 60 1.88 30.37 14.01
CA ARG A 60 2.08 30.59 12.56
C ARG A 60 1.38 29.57 11.66
N LEU A 61 0.49 28.75 12.20
CA LEU A 61 -0.12 27.62 11.46
C LEU A 61 -0.82 28.07 10.16
N GLU A 62 -1.58 29.17 10.18
CA GLU A 62 -2.28 29.65 8.97
C GLU A 62 -1.32 30.22 7.92
N GLU A 63 -0.28 30.93 8.33
CA GLU A 63 0.75 31.40 7.43
C GLU A 63 1.45 30.20 6.73
N VAL A 64 1.79 29.19 7.52
CA VAL A 64 2.45 27.98 7.03
C VAL A 64 1.55 27.19 6.05
N ARG A 65 0.27 27.06 6.34
CA ARG A 65 -0.71 26.47 5.42
C ARG A 65 -0.75 27.17 4.07
N ASN A 66 -0.69 28.48 4.05
CA ASN A 66 -0.65 29.26 2.81
C ASN A 66 0.64 28.98 2.03
N ILE A 67 1.78 28.95 2.71
CA ILE A 67 3.07 28.63 2.10
C ILE A 67 3.08 27.21 1.52
N PHE A 68 2.53 26.24 2.23
CA PHE A 68 2.44 24.85 1.73
C PHE A 68 1.50 24.73 0.54
N ARG A 69 0.37 25.48 0.50
CA ARG A 69 -0.50 25.53 -0.67
C ARG A 69 0.21 26.13 -1.87
N GLU A 70 0.90 27.25 -1.71
CA GLU A 70 1.70 27.86 -2.78
C GLU A 70 2.78 26.89 -3.30
N PHE A 71 3.47 26.22 -2.38
CA PHE A 71 4.49 25.23 -2.73
C PHE A 71 3.89 24.02 -3.47
N ALA A 72 2.78 23.48 -2.99
CA ALA A 72 2.10 22.36 -3.61
C ALA A 72 1.58 22.72 -5.01
N THR A 73 1.01 23.92 -5.18
CA THR A 73 0.60 24.46 -6.49
C THR A 73 1.80 24.57 -7.42
N TYR A 74 2.92 25.11 -6.95
CA TYR A 74 4.15 25.18 -7.72
C TYR A 74 4.64 23.81 -8.18
N GLN A 75 4.62 22.78 -7.31
CA GLN A 75 5.03 21.43 -7.65
C GLN A 75 4.07 20.80 -8.69
N ALA A 76 2.77 21.04 -8.54
CA ALA A 76 1.76 20.57 -9.49
C ALA A 76 1.90 21.24 -10.86
N GLU A 77 2.09 22.54 -10.90
CA GLU A 77 2.35 23.29 -12.13
C GLU A 77 3.64 22.84 -12.81
N LEU A 78 4.71 22.62 -12.04
CA LEU A 78 5.99 22.19 -12.59
C LEU A 78 5.90 20.80 -13.21
N ILE A 79 5.30 19.82 -12.53
CA ILE A 79 5.20 18.45 -13.05
C ILE A 79 4.25 18.34 -14.24
N SER A 80 3.26 19.23 -14.35
CA SER A 80 2.32 19.32 -15.46
C SER A 80 2.73 20.28 -16.58
N HIS A 81 3.86 20.96 -16.42
CA HIS A 81 4.29 21.98 -17.37
C HIS A 81 4.64 21.36 -18.73
N PRO A 82 4.15 21.94 -19.86
CA PRO A 82 4.41 21.41 -21.19
C PRO A 82 5.89 21.21 -21.52
N LEU A 83 6.76 22.11 -21.10
CA LEU A 83 8.21 21.98 -21.30
C LEU A 83 8.76 20.74 -20.59
N VAL A 84 8.26 20.39 -19.40
CA VAL A 84 8.74 19.24 -18.62
C VAL A 84 8.33 17.91 -19.27
N TYR A 85 7.04 17.73 -19.61
CA TYR A 85 6.61 16.44 -20.17
C TYR A 85 6.94 16.29 -21.66
N ARG A 86 7.16 17.39 -22.42
CA ARG A 86 7.63 17.33 -23.79
C ARG A 86 9.12 17.03 -23.91
N LEU A 87 9.90 17.32 -22.89
CA LEU A 87 11.33 17.01 -22.85
C LEU A 87 11.62 15.52 -23.15
N MET A 88 10.71 14.64 -22.79
CA MET A 88 10.80 13.22 -23.16
C MET A 88 10.68 12.96 -24.66
N ARG A 89 10.09 13.91 -25.43
CA ARG A 89 9.89 13.83 -26.88
C ARG A 89 10.94 14.64 -27.66
N ASP A 90 11.44 15.72 -27.05
CA ASP A 90 12.48 16.57 -27.65
C ASP A 90 13.61 16.83 -26.66
N PRO A 91 14.66 15.98 -26.65
CA PRO A 91 15.76 16.10 -25.71
C PRO A 91 16.70 17.29 -26.01
N PHE A 92 16.49 18.01 -27.12
CA PHE A 92 17.34 19.15 -27.49
C PHE A 92 16.93 20.45 -26.84
N GLN A 93 15.66 20.61 -26.45
CA GLN A 93 15.18 21.81 -25.74
C GLN A 93 15.53 21.74 -24.25
N ARG A 94 16.64 22.35 -23.84
CA ARG A 94 17.14 22.27 -22.45
C ARG A 94 16.84 23.48 -21.58
N THR A 95 16.40 24.59 -22.17
CA THR A 95 16.11 25.84 -21.44
C THR A 95 14.75 26.40 -21.81
N ASP A 96 14.11 27.08 -20.84
CA ASP A 96 12.89 27.86 -21.07
C ASP A 96 13.18 29.20 -21.75
N ALA A 97 12.14 29.97 -22.03
CA ALA A 97 12.27 31.31 -22.64
C ALA A 97 13.03 32.31 -21.77
N ALA A 98 13.19 32.07 -20.50
CA ALA A 98 13.99 32.87 -19.57
C ALA A 98 15.43 32.37 -19.41
N GLY A 99 15.85 31.34 -20.20
CA GLY A 99 17.17 30.74 -20.13
C GLY A 99 17.38 29.78 -18.93
N ARG A 100 16.31 29.46 -18.19
CA ARG A 100 16.38 28.52 -17.04
C ARG A 100 16.40 27.08 -17.56
N GLN A 101 17.23 26.25 -16.95
CA GLN A 101 17.30 24.83 -17.29
C GLN A 101 15.95 24.14 -16.98
N ILE A 102 15.42 23.39 -17.95
CA ILE A 102 14.20 22.60 -17.76
C ILE A 102 14.57 21.33 -16.98
N PRO A 103 13.99 21.11 -15.76
CA PRO A 103 14.31 19.94 -14.97
C PRO A 103 13.66 18.69 -15.56
N SER A 104 14.33 17.54 -15.41
CA SER A 104 13.71 16.24 -15.65
C SER A 104 12.71 15.92 -14.54
N VAL A 105 11.80 14.97 -14.80
CA VAL A 105 10.85 14.48 -13.76
C VAL A 105 11.61 13.93 -12.56
N GLU A 106 12.70 13.21 -12.78
CA GLU A 106 13.55 12.66 -11.74
C GLU A 106 14.20 13.77 -10.87
N THR A 107 14.59 14.87 -11.51
CA THR A 107 15.13 16.05 -10.80
C THR A 107 14.02 16.68 -9.94
N ILE A 108 12.81 16.84 -10.47
CA ILE A 108 11.67 17.40 -9.73
C ILE A 108 11.35 16.53 -8.51
N LEU A 109 11.29 15.20 -8.68
CA LEU A 109 11.01 14.27 -7.58
C LEU A 109 12.10 14.30 -6.51
N ARG A 110 13.39 14.32 -6.92
CA ARG A 110 14.51 14.41 -5.99
C ARG A 110 14.54 15.75 -5.25
N ASP A 111 14.20 16.84 -5.91
CA ASP A 111 14.14 18.15 -5.27
C ASP A 111 12.97 18.23 -4.29
N LEU A 112 11.79 17.67 -4.63
CA LEU A 112 10.68 17.54 -3.69
C LEU A 112 11.09 16.73 -2.44
N GLU A 113 11.85 15.64 -2.60
CA GLU A 113 12.28 14.78 -1.50
C GLU A 113 13.04 15.56 -0.40
N ARG A 114 13.71 16.65 -0.74
CA ARG A 114 14.40 17.53 0.22
C ARG A 114 13.46 18.17 1.22
N PHE A 115 12.18 18.33 0.88
CA PHE A 115 11.16 18.94 1.74
C PHE A 115 10.36 17.91 2.55
N LEU A 116 10.40 16.63 2.17
CA LEU A 116 9.64 15.58 2.84
C LEU A 116 10.32 15.18 4.16
N VAL A 117 9.50 14.89 5.16
CA VAL A 117 9.92 14.35 6.45
C VAL A 117 9.52 12.88 6.49
N TYR A 118 10.50 12.01 6.59
CA TYR A 118 10.24 10.58 6.70
C TYR A 118 10.29 10.16 8.16
N PRO A 119 9.24 9.46 8.66
CA PRO A 119 9.32 8.82 9.96
C PRO A 119 10.49 7.84 10.00
N VAL A 120 11.27 7.89 11.07
CA VAL A 120 12.39 6.95 11.26
C VAL A 120 11.98 5.92 12.31
N PRO A 121 12.16 4.62 12.05
CA PRO A 121 11.89 3.58 13.02
C PRO A 121 12.55 3.87 14.38
N GLY A 122 11.75 3.81 15.46
CA GLY A 122 12.26 4.07 16.80
C GLY A 122 12.42 5.54 17.19
N SER A 123 12.14 6.50 16.29
CA SER A 123 12.10 7.90 16.65
C SER A 123 10.67 8.33 17.01
N ARG A 124 10.53 9.11 18.10
CA ARG A 124 9.27 9.77 18.39
C ARG A 124 9.06 10.92 17.42
N VAL A 125 7.95 10.90 16.71
CA VAL A 125 7.48 12.03 15.92
C VAL A 125 6.83 13.03 16.91
N THR A 126 7.34 14.26 16.95
CA THR A 126 6.74 15.30 17.79
C THR A 126 5.40 15.75 17.24
N MET A 127 4.58 16.44 18.06
CA MET A 127 3.29 16.99 17.62
C MET A 127 3.46 17.97 16.46
N GLU A 128 4.47 18.83 16.54
CA GLU A 128 4.81 19.82 15.53
C GLU A 128 5.25 19.17 14.22
N GLN A 129 5.97 18.06 14.31
CA GLN A 129 6.39 17.28 13.14
C GLN A 129 5.20 16.55 12.50
N ALA A 130 4.27 16.05 13.31
CA ALA A 130 3.03 15.45 12.81
C ALA A 130 2.15 16.51 12.12
N ASP A 131 2.10 17.74 12.63
CA ASP A 131 1.42 18.86 11.98
C ASP A 131 2.07 19.20 10.64
N TYR A 132 3.41 19.23 10.57
CA TYR A 132 4.13 19.45 9.31
C TYR A 132 3.76 18.39 8.27
N ILE A 133 3.81 17.11 8.64
CA ILE A 133 3.46 15.98 7.77
C ILE A 133 2.02 16.10 7.26
N ARG A 134 1.08 16.41 8.17
CA ARG A 134 -0.33 16.55 7.83
C ARG A 134 -0.59 17.72 6.89
N GLU A 135 -0.10 18.92 7.23
CA GLU A 135 -0.40 20.13 6.48
C GLU A 135 0.25 20.13 5.10
N LEU A 136 1.52 19.69 5.00
CA LEU A 136 2.20 19.54 3.71
C LEU A 136 1.56 18.42 2.88
N GLY A 137 1.22 17.27 3.51
CA GLY A 137 0.52 16.18 2.85
C GLY A 137 -0.82 16.61 2.29
N THR A 138 -1.62 17.36 3.06
CA THR A 138 -2.94 17.89 2.63
C THR A 138 -2.78 18.82 1.43
N ALA A 139 -1.81 19.74 1.48
CA ALA A 139 -1.57 20.67 0.37
C ALA A 139 -1.18 19.94 -0.92
N LEU A 140 -0.26 18.96 -0.82
CA LEU A 140 0.19 18.18 -1.97
C LEU A 140 -0.92 17.26 -2.52
N ASP A 141 -1.73 16.62 -1.65
CA ASP A 141 -2.87 15.81 -2.08
C ASP A 141 -3.87 16.65 -2.88
N THR A 142 -4.23 17.81 -2.35
CA THR A 142 -5.17 18.75 -2.97
C THR A 142 -4.69 19.22 -4.35
N ALA A 143 -3.40 19.47 -4.50
CA ALA A 143 -2.83 19.95 -5.76
C ALA A 143 -2.62 18.83 -6.80
N LEU A 144 -2.25 17.61 -6.35
CA LEU A 144 -1.93 16.50 -7.26
C LEU A 144 -3.17 15.73 -7.72
N ARG A 145 -4.20 15.60 -6.87
CA ARG A 145 -5.39 14.79 -7.17
C ARG A 145 -6.08 15.19 -8.49
N PRO A 146 -6.34 16.49 -8.81
CA PRO A 146 -6.90 16.87 -10.11
C PRO A 146 -6.00 16.48 -11.28
N LEU A 147 -4.68 16.59 -11.13
CA LEU A 147 -3.75 16.17 -12.18
C LEU A 147 -3.83 14.67 -12.45
N ILE A 148 -3.92 13.86 -11.39
CA ILE A 148 -3.98 12.41 -11.51
C ILE A 148 -5.30 11.94 -12.13
N THR A 149 -6.42 12.54 -11.73
CA THR A 149 -7.75 12.05 -12.11
C THR A 149 -8.22 12.59 -13.45
N SER A 150 -7.90 13.83 -13.81
CA SER A 150 -8.55 14.55 -14.92
C SER A 150 -7.62 15.23 -15.93
N HIS A 151 -6.30 15.24 -15.73
CA HIS A 151 -5.41 15.86 -16.69
C HIS A 151 -5.46 15.13 -18.05
N PRO A 152 -5.58 15.86 -19.21
CA PRO A 152 -5.70 15.24 -20.51
C PRO A 152 -4.47 14.41 -20.92
N GLU A 153 -3.28 14.87 -20.56
CA GLU A 153 -2.03 14.17 -20.88
C GLU A 153 -1.77 13.02 -19.91
N ARG A 154 -1.78 11.78 -20.42
CA ARG A 154 -1.54 10.57 -19.63
C ARG A 154 -0.20 10.60 -18.89
N ILE A 155 0.86 11.13 -19.53
CA ILE A 155 2.19 11.20 -18.90
C ILE A 155 2.20 12.11 -17.68
N VAL A 156 1.44 13.20 -17.67
CA VAL A 156 1.28 14.08 -16.51
C VAL A 156 0.57 13.33 -15.38
N ARG A 157 -0.50 12.59 -15.69
CA ARG A 157 -1.21 11.76 -14.71
C ARG A 157 -0.28 10.75 -14.05
N ILE A 158 0.57 10.05 -14.83
CA ILE A 158 1.57 9.11 -14.35
C ILE A 158 2.58 9.81 -13.42
N ASN A 159 3.15 10.92 -13.87
CA ASN A 159 4.18 11.63 -13.11
C ASN A 159 3.63 12.24 -11.82
N ALA A 160 2.41 12.77 -11.82
CA ALA A 160 1.73 13.23 -10.63
C ALA A 160 1.47 12.07 -9.63
N THR A 161 1.14 10.87 -10.12
CA THR A 161 0.97 9.69 -9.27
C THR A 161 2.30 9.19 -8.70
N ARG A 162 3.40 9.27 -9.47
CA ARG A 162 4.77 9.01 -8.96
C ARG A 162 5.15 10.00 -7.86
N MET A 163 4.80 11.27 -8.02
CA MET A 163 5.00 12.29 -7.00
C MET A 163 4.18 11.98 -5.75
N LEU A 164 2.90 11.60 -5.89
CA LEU A 164 2.08 11.16 -4.77
C LEU A 164 2.69 9.94 -4.04
N ALA A 165 3.22 8.97 -4.78
CA ALA A 165 3.89 7.81 -4.18
C ALA A 165 5.11 8.20 -3.33
N LEU A 166 5.86 9.22 -3.74
CA LEU A 166 6.95 9.77 -2.95
C LEU A 166 6.44 10.46 -1.69
N VAL A 167 5.40 11.30 -1.82
CA VAL A 167 4.77 12.05 -0.71
C VAL A 167 4.20 11.10 0.35
N CYS A 168 3.62 9.97 -0.06
CA CYS A 168 3.04 8.97 0.83
C CYS A 168 4.07 8.33 1.80
N LYS A 169 5.37 8.42 1.51
CA LYS A 169 6.43 8.01 2.45
C LYS A 169 6.44 8.82 3.76
N MET A 170 5.82 9.99 3.78
CA MET A 170 5.65 10.78 5.01
C MET A 170 4.66 10.17 5.99
N GLY A 171 3.76 9.30 5.53
CA GLY A 171 2.74 8.69 6.39
C GLY A 171 1.51 9.58 6.68
N ALA A 172 1.25 10.62 5.88
CA ALA A 172 0.09 11.47 6.05
C ALA A 172 -1.20 10.74 5.63
N THR A 173 -2.11 10.51 6.56
CA THR A 173 -3.32 9.72 6.38
C THR A 173 -4.36 10.36 5.47
N VAL A 174 -4.24 11.67 5.21
CA VAL A 174 -5.06 12.41 4.23
C VAL A 174 -5.10 11.72 2.84
N HIS A 175 -4.07 10.96 2.50
CA HIS A 175 -3.97 10.27 1.22
C HIS A 175 -4.84 8.99 1.11
N TYR A 176 -5.42 8.48 2.21
CA TYR A 176 -6.23 7.25 2.17
C TYR A 176 -7.39 7.33 1.19
N ALA A 177 -8.17 8.43 1.23
CA ALA A 177 -9.32 8.61 0.35
C ALA A 177 -8.91 8.68 -1.12
N THR A 178 -7.89 9.47 -1.45
CA THR A 178 -7.37 9.61 -2.82
C THR A 178 -6.85 8.26 -3.35
N LEU A 179 -6.07 7.53 -2.55
CA LEU A 179 -5.55 6.22 -2.96
C LEU A 179 -6.66 5.18 -3.13
N THR A 180 -7.66 5.18 -2.24
CA THR A 180 -8.83 4.29 -2.36
C THR A 180 -9.57 4.54 -3.67
N GLU A 181 -9.80 5.80 -4.03
CA GLU A 181 -10.42 6.18 -5.31
C GLU A 181 -9.60 5.70 -6.50
N LEU A 182 -8.29 5.97 -6.52
CA LEU A 182 -7.40 5.61 -7.62
C LEU A 182 -7.28 4.08 -7.81
N ILE A 183 -7.26 3.32 -6.73
CA ILE A 183 -7.14 1.87 -6.77
C ILE A 183 -8.46 1.21 -7.17
N SER A 184 -9.60 1.69 -6.64
CA SER A 184 -10.92 1.09 -6.86
C SER A 184 -11.53 1.46 -8.21
N SER A 185 -11.18 2.62 -8.77
CA SER A 185 -11.84 3.12 -9.98
C SER A 185 -11.51 2.26 -11.20
N PRO A 186 -12.51 1.80 -11.95
CA PRO A 186 -12.32 1.07 -13.20
C PRO A 186 -11.77 1.95 -14.34
N ASN A 187 -11.91 3.26 -14.23
CA ASN A 187 -11.48 4.21 -15.26
C ASN A 187 -9.99 4.59 -15.14
N ILE A 188 -9.32 4.14 -14.10
CA ILE A 188 -7.89 4.38 -13.88
C ILE A 188 -7.07 3.35 -14.63
N THR A 189 -6.14 3.84 -15.45
CA THR A 189 -5.26 2.98 -16.25
C THR A 189 -4.28 2.19 -15.39
N PRO A 190 -3.82 1.00 -15.85
CA PRO A 190 -2.95 0.12 -15.05
C PRO A 190 -1.65 0.77 -14.58
N ASP A 191 -1.05 1.64 -15.37
CA ASP A 191 0.16 2.38 -15.01
C ASP A 191 -0.05 3.35 -13.84
N ILE A 192 -1.16 4.09 -13.82
CA ILE A 192 -1.53 4.95 -12.69
C ILE A 192 -1.86 4.08 -11.48
N LYS A 193 -2.62 3.00 -11.66
CA LYS A 193 -2.96 2.05 -10.59
C LYS A 193 -1.71 1.44 -9.96
N ASN A 194 -0.69 1.11 -10.75
CA ASN A 194 0.60 0.65 -10.26
C ASN A 194 1.24 1.64 -9.29
N TYR A 195 1.34 2.92 -9.67
CA TYR A 195 1.93 3.92 -8.79
C TYR A 195 1.03 4.27 -7.59
N ALA A 196 -0.30 4.16 -7.72
CA ALA A 196 -1.21 4.30 -6.59
C ALA A 196 -1.02 3.16 -5.57
N LEU A 197 -0.80 1.92 -6.02
CA LEU A 197 -0.46 0.79 -5.15
C LEU A 197 0.92 0.94 -4.50
N GLN A 198 1.91 1.49 -5.22
CA GLN A 198 3.21 1.85 -4.61
C GLN A 198 3.04 2.95 -3.56
N ALA A 199 2.21 3.95 -3.83
CA ALA A 199 1.88 5.00 -2.87
C ALA A 199 1.21 4.42 -1.61
N ALA A 200 0.27 3.49 -1.79
CA ALA A 200 -0.38 2.78 -0.69
C ALA A 200 0.63 1.96 0.13
N ALA A 201 1.55 1.24 -0.53
CA ALA A 201 2.62 0.50 0.15
C ALA A 201 3.51 1.44 0.98
N ASN A 202 3.92 2.58 0.43
CA ASN A 202 4.71 3.57 1.14
C ASN A 202 3.96 4.15 2.34
N LEU A 203 2.68 4.46 2.18
CA LEU A 203 1.84 5.01 3.24
C LEU A 203 1.63 4.01 4.38
N LEU A 204 1.32 2.76 4.06
CA LEU A 204 1.12 1.69 5.04
C LEU A 204 2.42 1.33 5.77
N SER A 205 3.56 1.33 5.07
CA SER A 205 4.87 1.14 5.69
C SER A 205 5.22 2.27 6.66
N ALA A 206 4.93 3.52 6.31
CA ALA A 206 5.15 4.67 7.18
C ALA A 206 4.22 4.64 8.41
N TYR A 207 3.04 4.05 8.30
CA TYR A 207 2.09 3.88 9.41
C TYR A 207 2.70 3.10 10.58
N ASP A 208 3.52 2.08 10.32
CA ASP A 208 4.17 1.29 11.38
C ASP A 208 5.24 2.05 12.16
N VAL A 209 5.84 3.05 11.52
CA VAL A 209 6.92 3.83 12.11
C VAL A 209 6.39 4.93 13.04
N LEU A 210 5.19 5.44 12.74
CA LEU A 210 4.53 6.43 13.57
C LEU A 210 3.99 5.76 14.85
N ASP A 211 4.37 6.26 16.01
CA ASP A 211 3.75 5.81 17.26
C ASP A 211 2.25 6.16 17.29
N TYR A 212 1.49 5.43 18.11
CA TYR A 212 0.04 5.60 18.19
C TYR A 212 -0.42 7.05 18.45
N LYS A 213 0.29 7.80 19.29
CA LYS A 213 -0.07 9.18 19.61
C LYS A 213 0.20 10.10 18.42
N SER A 214 1.33 9.92 17.75
CA SER A 214 1.70 10.67 16.55
C SER A 214 0.74 10.38 15.40
N ARG A 215 0.31 9.11 15.23
CA ARG A 215 -0.71 8.72 14.25
C ARG A 215 -2.05 9.42 14.51
N ARG A 216 -2.53 9.38 15.77
CA ARG A 216 -3.76 10.09 16.15
C ARG A 216 -3.68 11.58 15.86
N HIS A 217 -2.55 12.20 16.10
CA HIS A 217 -2.36 13.61 15.86
C HIS A 217 -2.27 13.94 14.36
N SER A 218 -1.50 13.19 13.59
CA SER A 218 -1.40 13.38 12.13
C SER A 218 -2.72 13.14 11.39
N ASN A 219 -3.65 12.39 12.00
CA ASN A 219 -5.01 12.17 11.49
C ASN A 219 -5.98 13.32 11.80
N GLY A 220 -5.51 14.44 12.38
CA GLY A 220 -6.40 15.53 12.77
C GLY A 220 -7.25 15.25 13.99
N TRP A 221 -6.99 14.20 14.76
CA TRP A 221 -7.74 13.85 15.96
C TRP A 221 -7.47 14.88 17.05
N ARG A 222 -8.39 15.79 17.21
CA ARG A 222 -8.45 16.65 18.38
C ARG A 222 -8.94 15.81 19.55
N ASN A 223 -8.49 16.13 20.75
CA ASN A 223 -8.65 15.36 21.99
C ASN A 223 -10.04 14.82 22.35
N ASN A 224 -11.10 15.10 21.57
CA ASN A 224 -12.49 14.75 21.85
C ASN A 224 -13.21 14.05 20.68
N GLU A 225 -12.56 13.73 19.56
CA GLU A 225 -13.22 13.10 18.44
C GLU A 225 -13.16 11.57 18.56
N LYS A 226 -14.32 10.92 18.30
CA LYS A 226 -14.44 9.46 18.36
C LYS A 226 -13.48 8.81 17.35
N PRO A 227 -12.77 7.73 17.74
CA PRO A 227 -12.02 6.92 16.81
C PRO A 227 -12.98 6.39 15.74
N GLY A 228 -12.86 6.77 14.50
CA GLY A 228 -13.82 6.27 13.53
C GLY A 228 -13.62 6.65 12.07
N SER A 229 -13.08 7.81 11.74
CA SER A 229 -12.93 8.16 10.32
C SER A 229 -11.62 7.61 9.73
N ALA A 230 -10.50 7.80 10.41
CA ALA A 230 -9.22 7.33 9.91
C ALA A 230 -9.11 5.81 9.85
N ASP A 231 -9.71 5.10 10.81
CA ASP A 231 -9.76 3.64 10.80
C ASP A 231 -10.64 3.12 9.65
N ARG A 232 -11.73 3.84 9.33
CA ARG A 232 -12.58 3.51 8.18
C ARG A 232 -11.87 3.79 6.86
N GLU A 233 -11.14 4.88 6.74
CA GLU A 233 -10.38 5.24 5.54
C GLU A 233 -9.25 4.26 5.30
N LEU A 234 -8.51 3.87 6.34
CA LEU A 234 -7.51 2.81 6.29
C LEU A 234 -8.13 1.49 5.83
N ALA A 235 -9.25 1.11 6.45
CA ALA A 235 -9.94 -0.12 6.11
C ALA A 235 -10.52 -0.09 4.68
N ALA A 236 -11.01 1.06 4.21
CA ALA A 236 -11.43 1.23 2.82
C ALA A 236 -10.27 1.08 1.84
N LEU A 237 -9.11 1.66 2.15
CA LEU A 237 -7.91 1.48 1.35
C LEU A 237 -7.46 0.02 1.29
N VAL A 238 -7.40 -0.65 2.44
CA VAL A 238 -7.03 -2.08 2.51
C VAL A 238 -8.02 -2.93 1.74
N GLY A 239 -9.33 -2.69 1.87
CA GLY A 239 -10.36 -3.39 1.09
C GLY A 239 -10.23 -3.17 -0.42
N ALA A 240 -9.83 -1.96 -0.86
CA ALA A 240 -9.54 -1.69 -2.27
C ALA A 240 -8.30 -2.48 -2.77
N ILE A 241 -7.26 -2.58 -1.95
CA ILE A 241 -6.07 -3.38 -2.26
C ILE A 241 -6.41 -4.87 -2.32
N GLU A 242 -7.20 -5.40 -1.38
CA GLU A 242 -7.65 -6.79 -1.37
C GLU A 242 -8.44 -7.15 -2.62
N LYS A 243 -9.32 -6.24 -3.10
CA LYS A 243 -10.04 -6.42 -4.36
C LYS A 243 -9.10 -6.53 -5.57
N CYS A 244 -8.00 -5.78 -5.60
CA CYS A 244 -6.98 -5.95 -6.66
C CYS A 244 -6.30 -7.32 -6.64
N ILE A 245 -6.36 -8.06 -5.53
CA ILE A 245 -5.81 -9.42 -5.44
C ILE A 245 -6.87 -10.46 -5.82
N THR A 246 -8.12 -10.25 -5.40
CA THR A 246 -9.18 -11.25 -5.42
C THR A 246 -10.22 -11.05 -6.53
N ASP A 247 -10.41 -9.82 -7.02
CA ASP A 247 -11.39 -9.46 -8.04
C ASP A 247 -10.70 -9.06 -9.36
N PRO A 248 -10.89 -9.83 -10.41
CA PRO A 248 -10.28 -9.58 -11.71
C PRO A 248 -10.74 -8.29 -12.39
N ASN A 249 -11.98 -7.89 -12.17
CA ASN A 249 -12.52 -6.68 -12.79
C ASN A 249 -11.83 -5.41 -12.27
N THR A 250 -11.31 -5.47 -11.05
CA THR A 250 -10.48 -4.42 -10.48
C THR A 250 -9.07 -4.39 -11.10
N LEU A 251 -8.56 -5.54 -11.55
CA LEU A 251 -7.23 -5.65 -12.19
C LEU A 251 -7.23 -5.12 -13.62
N VAL A 252 -8.18 -5.57 -14.42
CA VAL A 252 -8.33 -5.15 -15.82
C VAL A 252 -9.82 -4.95 -16.11
N PRO A 253 -10.27 -3.71 -16.33
CA PRO A 253 -11.68 -3.42 -16.61
C PRO A 253 -12.18 -4.20 -17.82
N GLY A 254 -13.37 -4.81 -17.68
CA GLY A 254 -14.00 -5.58 -18.75
C GLY A 254 -13.50 -7.02 -18.89
N LEU A 255 -12.67 -7.50 -17.95
CA LEU A 255 -12.15 -8.86 -17.94
C LEU A 255 -13.21 -9.92 -17.64
N TRP A 256 -14.28 -9.53 -16.94
CA TRP A 256 -15.32 -10.43 -16.46
C TRP A 256 -16.70 -9.81 -16.58
N ASN A 257 -17.62 -10.51 -17.23
CA ASN A 257 -19.00 -10.06 -17.43
C ASN A 257 -19.94 -10.29 -16.23
N GLY A 258 -19.38 -10.51 -15.03
CA GLY A 258 -20.18 -10.61 -13.80
C GLY A 258 -20.90 -11.94 -13.56
N ASP A 259 -20.89 -12.86 -14.51
CA ASP A 259 -21.47 -14.19 -14.36
C ASP A 259 -20.41 -15.20 -13.93
N LEU A 260 -20.50 -15.72 -12.70
CA LEU A 260 -19.62 -16.73 -12.15
C LEU A 260 -19.57 -18.04 -12.97
N ASN A 261 -20.60 -18.27 -13.82
CA ASN A 261 -20.71 -19.40 -14.71
C ASN A 261 -20.22 -19.10 -16.13
N SER A 262 -19.94 -17.85 -16.47
CA SER A 262 -19.38 -17.52 -17.76
C SER A 262 -17.89 -17.92 -17.79
N LYS A 263 -17.48 -18.59 -18.87
CA LYS A 263 -16.05 -18.86 -19.08
C LYS A 263 -15.31 -17.54 -19.10
N PRO A 264 -14.17 -17.40 -18.37
CA PRO A 264 -13.39 -16.18 -18.41
C PRO A 264 -13.07 -15.84 -19.87
N THR A 265 -13.28 -14.59 -20.26
CA THR A 265 -12.83 -14.10 -21.56
C THR A 265 -11.37 -14.47 -21.71
N ILE A 266 -10.99 -15.09 -22.81
CA ILE A 266 -9.60 -15.46 -23.06
C ILE A 266 -8.79 -14.19 -23.06
N LEU A 267 -8.01 -13.99 -21.98
CA LEU A 267 -7.11 -12.86 -21.85
C LEU A 267 -6.02 -12.95 -22.92
N GLN A 268 -5.76 -11.85 -23.57
CA GLN A 268 -4.55 -11.72 -24.37
C GLN A 268 -3.32 -11.85 -23.45
N PRO A 269 -2.20 -12.41 -23.91
CA PRO A 269 -1.01 -12.61 -23.09
C PRO A 269 -0.51 -11.35 -22.39
N ASP A 270 -0.57 -10.19 -23.05
CA ASP A 270 -0.20 -8.90 -22.49
C ASP A 270 -1.13 -8.46 -21.35
N GLN A 271 -2.44 -8.73 -21.47
CA GLN A 271 -3.41 -8.46 -20.40
C GLN A 271 -3.15 -9.33 -19.17
N VAL A 272 -2.77 -10.60 -19.38
CA VAL A 272 -2.38 -11.51 -18.29
C VAL A 272 -1.17 -10.97 -17.55
N GLU A 273 -0.15 -10.52 -18.25
CA GLU A 273 1.06 -9.96 -17.61
C GLU A 273 0.78 -8.65 -16.89
N VAL A 274 -0.04 -7.77 -17.45
CA VAL A 274 -0.49 -6.55 -16.76
C VAL A 274 -1.26 -6.89 -15.49
N ALA A 275 -2.21 -7.83 -15.55
CA ALA A 275 -2.98 -8.26 -14.38
C ALA A 275 -2.09 -8.86 -13.29
N ARG A 276 -1.14 -9.73 -13.65
CA ARG A 276 -0.14 -10.30 -12.74
C ARG A 276 0.71 -9.22 -12.09
N PHE A 277 1.15 -8.25 -12.89
CA PHE A 277 1.98 -7.15 -12.40
C PHE A 277 1.22 -6.30 -11.36
N ILE A 278 -0.01 -5.86 -11.67
CA ILE A 278 -0.85 -5.08 -10.75
C ILE A 278 -1.16 -5.88 -9.49
N ARG A 279 -1.54 -7.15 -9.62
CA ARG A 279 -1.79 -8.02 -8.46
C ARG A 279 -0.55 -8.13 -7.55
N ARG A 280 0.64 -8.26 -8.12
CA ARG A 280 1.88 -8.30 -7.33
C ARG A 280 2.11 -6.99 -6.57
N GLN A 281 1.83 -5.84 -7.18
CA GLN A 281 1.91 -4.56 -6.47
C GLN A 281 0.85 -4.47 -5.35
N ALA A 282 -0.35 -5.02 -5.58
CA ALA A 282 -1.38 -5.08 -4.54
C ALA A 282 -0.96 -6.00 -3.38
N ILE A 283 -0.38 -7.16 -3.67
CA ILE A 283 0.17 -8.07 -2.64
C ILE A 283 1.27 -7.35 -1.84
N ARG A 284 2.18 -6.63 -2.50
CA ARG A 284 3.22 -5.83 -1.84
C ARG A 284 2.64 -4.74 -0.94
N ALA A 285 1.60 -4.07 -1.39
CA ALA A 285 0.92 -3.05 -0.60
C ALA A 285 0.21 -3.68 0.61
N LEU A 286 -0.49 -4.80 0.41
CA LEU A 286 -1.15 -5.53 1.49
C LEU A 286 -0.15 -6.10 2.50
N ALA A 287 1.04 -6.51 2.06
CA ALA A 287 2.14 -6.98 2.89
C ALA A 287 2.70 -5.91 3.85
N GLN A 288 2.38 -4.63 3.64
CA GLN A 288 2.71 -3.55 4.56
C GLN A 288 1.66 -3.33 5.65
N VAL A 289 0.53 -4.03 5.60
CA VAL A 289 -0.48 -3.97 6.68
C VAL A 289 0.06 -4.74 7.88
N ARG A 290 0.09 -4.07 9.02
CA ARG A 290 0.68 -4.63 10.24
C ARG A 290 -0.19 -5.68 10.92
N PHE A 291 -1.51 -5.58 10.80
CA PHE A 291 -2.44 -6.38 11.59
C PHE A 291 -3.05 -7.51 10.76
N VAL A 292 -3.20 -8.68 11.39
CA VAL A 292 -3.87 -9.85 10.77
C VAL A 292 -5.33 -9.58 10.42
N MET A 293 -5.96 -8.64 11.15
CA MET A 293 -7.36 -8.25 11.02
C MET A 293 -7.52 -6.74 11.28
N LEU A 294 -8.40 -6.09 10.53
CA LEU A 294 -8.84 -4.71 10.75
C LEU A 294 -10.33 -4.70 11.10
N THR A 295 -10.69 -3.96 12.13
CA THR A 295 -12.09 -3.81 12.56
C THR A 295 -12.81 -2.72 11.77
N GLY A 296 -14.04 -2.98 11.32
CA GLY A 296 -14.92 -1.95 10.76
C GLY A 296 -14.65 -1.56 9.30
N GLY A 297 -14.03 -2.42 8.50
CA GLY A 297 -13.64 -2.12 7.12
C GLY A 297 -14.30 -2.94 6.03
N GLY A 298 -15.17 -3.88 6.38
CA GLY A 298 -15.89 -4.68 5.38
C GLY A 298 -16.84 -3.84 4.52
N PRO A 299 -17.45 -4.45 3.47
CA PRO A 299 -18.32 -3.76 2.52
C PRO A 299 -19.48 -3.01 3.18
N ASP A 300 -19.92 -3.47 4.35
CA ASP A 300 -20.97 -2.88 5.18
C ASP A 300 -20.45 -1.80 6.16
N GLY A 301 -19.16 -1.51 6.15
CA GLY A 301 -18.48 -0.59 7.07
C GLY A 301 -18.43 -1.07 8.53
N LYS A 302 -18.86 -2.31 8.81
CA LYS A 302 -18.94 -2.89 10.18
C LYS A 302 -18.18 -4.20 10.30
N SER A 303 -18.22 -5.03 9.27
CA SER A 303 -17.50 -6.32 9.24
C SER A 303 -16.00 -6.12 9.25
N PRO A 304 -15.24 -7.02 9.90
CA PRO A 304 -13.79 -6.96 9.85
C PRO A 304 -13.24 -7.34 8.47
N LEU A 305 -12.08 -6.77 8.11
CA LEU A 305 -11.25 -7.23 7.00
C LEU A 305 -10.17 -8.18 7.52
N TYR A 306 -9.77 -9.12 6.67
CA TYR A 306 -8.81 -10.17 7.02
C TYR A 306 -7.61 -10.19 6.06
N PRO A 307 -6.70 -9.18 6.11
CA PRO A 307 -5.54 -9.11 5.22
C PRO A 307 -4.68 -10.37 5.24
N ALA A 308 -4.48 -10.97 6.41
CA ALA A 308 -3.76 -12.23 6.55
C ALA A 308 -4.41 -13.37 5.77
N TYR A 309 -5.74 -13.43 5.73
CA TYR A 309 -6.45 -14.45 4.97
C TYR A 309 -6.29 -14.25 3.45
N THR A 310 -6.37 -13.02 2.97
CA THR A 310 -6.14 -12.71 1.56
C THR A 310 -4.73 -13.13 1.12
N LEU A 311 -3.70 -12.87 1.93
CA LEU A 311 -2.34 -13.34 1.65
C LEU A 311 -2.20 -14.87 1.76
N ALA A 312 -2.88 -15.51 2.73
CA ALA A 312 -2.89 -16.96 2.85
C ALA A 312 -3.50 -17.65 1.61
N ARG A 313 -4.55 -17.07 1.02
CA ARG A 313 -5.13 -17.54 -0.25
C ARG A 313 -4.10 -17.52 -1.40
N VAL A 314 -3.27 -16.47 -1.46
CA VAL A 314 -2.18 -16.38 -2.45
C VAL A 314 -1.15 -17.48 -2.21
N CYS A 315 -0.68 -17.65 -0.97
CA CYS A 315 0.29 -18.68 -0.61
C CYS A 315 -0.21 -20.10 -0.92
N LEU A 316 -1.51 -20.36 -0.69
CA LEU A 316 -2.15 -21.65 -0.92
C LEU A 316 -2.60 -21.84 -2.38
N SER A 317 -2.31 -20.89 -3.28
CA SER A 317 -2.74 -20.92 -4.69
C SER A 317 -4.24 -21.21 -4.82
N ASP A 318 -5.08 -20.46 -4.08
CA ASP A 318 -6.53 -20.62 -4.07
C ASP A 318 -7.09 -20.66 -5.51
N PRO A 319 -7.80 -21.72 -5.95
CA PRO A 319 -8.35 -21.82 -7.30
C PRO A 319 -9.39 -20.75 -7.64
N ARG A 320 -9.94 -20.07 -6.62
CA ARG A 320 -10.84 -18.91 -6.81
C ARG A 320 -10.10 -17.64 -7.24
N LEU A 321 -8.76 -17.61 -7.15
CA LEU A 321 -7.96 -16.54 -7.73
C LEU A 321 -7.87 -16.77 -9.24
N ILE A 322 -8.30 -15.79 -10.03
CA ILE A 322 -8.46 -15.92 -11.48
C ILE A 322 -7.19 -16.31 -12.21
N LEU A 323 -6.07 -15.80 -11.76
CA LEU A 323 -4.77 -16.19 -12.28
C LEU A 323 -4.02 -16.93 -11.18
N PRO A 324 -3.42 -18.08 -11.48
CA PRO A 324 -2.55 -18.77 -10.52
C PRO A 324 -1.48 -17.81 -9.99
N PRO A 325 -1.21 -17.78 -8.69
CA PRO A 325 -0.14 -16.98 -8.12
C PRO A 325 1.22 -17.42 -8.69
N THR A 326 2.05 -16.44 -8.97
CA THR A 326 3.44 -16.70 -9.38
C THR A 326 4.32 -16.95 -8.16
N PRO A 327 5.51 -17.56 -8.31
CA PRO A 327 6.47 -17.69 -7.20
C PRO A 327 6.78 -16.37 -6.50
N ALA A 328 6.90 -15.28 -7.25
CA ALA A 328 7.12 -13.96 -6.69
C ALA A 328 5.90 -13.42 -5.90
N ASP A 329 4.67 -13.73 -6.35
CA ASP A 329 3.45 -13.40 -5.61
C ASP A 329 3.41 -14.14 -4.26
N CYS A 330 3.79 -15.43 -4.24
CA CYS A 330 3.88 -16.22 -3.02
C CYS A 330 4.97 -15.70 -2.08
N ALA A 331 6.14 -15.29 -2.59
CA ALA A 331 7.18 -14.68 -1.79
C ALA A 331 6.70 -13.40 -1.08
N GLU A 332 6.06 -12.49 -1.82
CA GLU A 332 5.51 -11.26 -1.23
C GLU A 332 4.39 -11.56 -0.20
N ALA A 333 3.57 -12.57 -0.46
CA ALA A 333 2.52 -12.97 0.48
C ALA A 333 3.09 -13.59 1.77
N VAL A 334 4.12 -14.43 1.67
CA VAL A 334 4.85 -14.98 2.84
C VAL A 334 5.45 -13.84 3.68
N ILE A 335 6.15 -12.89 3.04
CA ILE A 335 6.70 -11.70 3.71
C ILE A 335 5.58 -10.97 4.43
N GLY A 336 4.44 -10.76 3.75
CA GLY A 336 3.31 -10.05 4.33
C GLY A 336 2.73 -10.73 5.57
N ILE A 337 2.48 -12.04 5.52
CA ILE A 337 1.96 -12.78 6.69
C ILE A 337 2.95 -12.68 7.86
N CYS A 338 4.25 -12.83 7.60
CA CYS A 338 5.29 -12.72 8.64
C CYS A 338 5.46 -11.29 9.19
N ASN A 339 4.99 -10.27 8.51
CA ASN A 339 5.00 -8.89 8.99
C ASN A 339 3.71 -8.50 9.75
N MET A 340 2.69 -9.37 9.75
CA MET A 340 1.42 -9.08 10.42
C MET A 340 1.43 -9.56 11.88
N SER A 341 0.99 -8.67 12.77
CA SER A 341 0.83 -8.95 14.19
C SER A 341 -0.56 -9.51 14.47
N PRO A 342 -0.68 -10.61 15.24
CA PRO A 342 -1.94 -11.03 15.84
C PRO A 342 -2.34 -10.16 17.03
N VAL A 343 -1.54 -9.18 17.42
CA VAL A 343 -1.80 -8.24 18.49
C VAL A 343 -2.25 -6.92 17.89
N LEU A 344 -3.50 -6.53 18.17
CA LEU A 344 -4.08 -5.26 17.73
C LEU A 344 -3.53 -4.08 18.54
N GLU A 345 -3.78 -2.87 18.04
CA GLU A 345 -3.50 -1.66 18.83
C GLU A 345 -4.16 -1.72 20.20
N GLY A 346 -3.39 -1.37 21.24
CA GLY A 346 -3.82 -1.52 22.62
C GLY A 346 -3.48 -2.87 23.26
N GLY A 347 -2.68 -3.71 22.60
CA GLY A 347 -2.14 -4.95 23.18
C GLY A 347 -3.14 -6.12 23.25
N LYS A 348 -4.27 -6.04 22.53
CA LYS A 348 -5.27 -7.10 22.51
C LYS A 348 -4.90 -8.17 21.48
N TYR A 349 -4.66 -9.40 21.96
CA TYR A 349 -4.42 -10.55 21.09
C TYR A 349 -5.72 -11.00 20.39
N VAL A 350 -5.65 -11.27 19.09
CA VAL A 350 -6.76 -11.82 18.27
C VAL A 350 -6.82 -13.34 18.53
N LYS A 351 -7.63 -13.76 19.50
CA LYS A 351 -7.74 -15.17 19.93
C LYS A 351 -8.25 -16.09 18.80
N GLU A 352 -9.00 -15.53 17.88
CA GLU A 352 -9.58 -16.23 16.74
C GLU A 352 -8.54 -16.55 15.65
N TYR A 353 -7.37 -15.88 15.67
CA TYR A 353 -6.33 -16.10 14.66
C TYR A 353 -5.67 -17.46 14.83
N ASN A 354 -5.77 -18.28 13.79
CA ASN A 354 -5.22 -19.63 13.75
C ASN A 354 -3.77 -19.60 13.22
N VAL A 355 -2.81 -19.61 14.13
CA VAL A 355 -1.38 -19.58 13.80
C VAL A 355 -0.94 -20.82 13.04
N GLU A 356 -1.51 -22.01 13.33
CA GLU A 356 -1.21 -23.24 12.59
C GLU A 356 -1.64 -23.14 11.13
N GLY A 357 -2.80 -22.54 10.88
CA GLY A 357 -3.27 -22.23 9.52
C GLY A 357 -2.37 -21.23 8.78
N ALA A 358 -1.85 -20.23 9.49
CA ALA A 358 -0.88 -19.28 8.92
C ALA A 358 0.44 -19.99 8.57
N VAL A 359 0.94 -20.87 9.44
CA VAL A 359 2.13 -21.70 9.18
C VAL A 359 1.91 -22.59 7.97
N GLU A 360 0.74 -23.25 7.85
CA GLU A 360 0.40 -24.04 6.67
C GLU A 360 0.47 -23.21 5.38
N ALA A 361 -0.11 -22.00 5.39
CA ALA A 361 -0.07 -21.10 4.24
C ALA A 361 1.36 -20.68 3.89
N ILE A 362 2.16 -20.29 4.88
CA ILE A 362 3.56 -19.91 4.69
C ILE A 362 4.35 -21.05 4.07
N VAL A 363 4.24 -22.29 4.60
CA VAL A 363 4.94 -23.47 4.07
C VAL A 363 4.57 -23.71 2.59
N ALA A 364 3.28 -23.63 2.27
CA ALA A 364 2.83 -23.79 0.88
C ALA A 364 3.39 -22.69 -0.05
N GLY A 365 3.39 -21.45 0.42
CA GLY A 365 3.98 -20.33 -0.31
C GLY A 365 5.49 -20.47 -0.53
N LEU A 366 6.23 -20.94 0.48
CA LEU A 366 7.66 -21.21 0.38
C LEU A 366 7.97 -22.34 -0.63
N ILE A 367 7.17 -23.41 -0.64
CA ILE A 367 7.30 -24.47 -1.64
C ILE A 367 7.11 -23.91 -3.04
N THR A 368 6.02 -23.17 -3.28
CA THR A 368 5.73 -22.55 -4.58
C THR A 368 6.83 -21.57 -5.01
N PHE A 369 7.38 -20.80 -4.05
CA PHE A 369 8.49 -19.89 -4.31
C PHE A 369 9.77 -20.62 -4.72
N ALA A 370 10.09 -21.75 -4.06
CA ALA A 370 11.35 -22.46 -4.26
C ALA A 370 11.31 -23.48 -5.41
N GLU A 371 10.11 -23.97 -5.78
CA GLU A 371 9.92 -25.07 -6.75
C GLU A 371 10.57 -24.83 -8.12
N PRO A 372 10.44 -23.64 -8.76
CA PRO A 372 11.07 -23.38 -10.07
C PRO A 372 12.59 -23.41 -10.04
N ARG A 373 13.19 -23.28 -8.86
CA ARG A 373 14.63 -23.20 -8.70
C ARG A 373 15.33 -24.56 -8.91
N GLY A 374 14.61 -25.66 -8.69
CA GLY A 374 15.14 -27.01 -8.94
C GLY A 374 15.48 -27.28 -10.40
N ASP A 375 14.86 -26.53 -11.30
CA ASP A 375 14.98 -26.72 -12.76
C ASP A 375 15.69 -25.57 -13.48
N MET A 376 16.02 -24.47 -12.79
CA MET A 376 16.61 -23.28 -13.40
C MET A 376 18.12 -23.22 -13.17
N SER A 377 18.87 -23.21 -14.25
CA SER A 377 20.29 -22.85 -14.28
C SER A 377 20.52 -21.35 -14.04
N ASP A 378 19.44 -20.55 -14.01
CA ASP A 378 19.51 -19.09 -13.87
C ASP A 378 19.33 -18.67 -12.40
N THR A 379 20.44 -18.37 -11.77
CA THR A 379 20.54 -17.86 -10.39
C THR A 379 20.48 -16.36 -10.36
N SER A 380 19.40 -15.81 -10.88
CA SER A 380 19.24 -14.36 -10.91
C SER A 380 19.28 -13.79 -9.49
N LEU A 381 19.97 -12.65 -9.33
CA LEU A 381 20.01 -11.83 -8.11
C LEU A 381 18.62 -11.58 -7.50
N HIS A 382 17.58 -11.69 -8.32
CA HIS A 382 16.19 -11.53 -7.95
C HIS A 382 15.70 -12.57 -6.92
N TRP A 383 16.03 -13.86 -7.09
CA TRP A 383 15.65 -14.92 -6.15
C TRP A 383 16.36 -14.76 -4.79
N ARG A 384 17.64 -14.39 -4.82
CA ARG A 384 18.41 -14.12 -3.59
C ARG A 384 17.80 -12.94 -2.83
N ALA A 385 17.42 -11.87 -3.52
CA ALA A 385 16.79 -10.70 -2.90
C ALA A 385 15.46 -11.07 -2.21
N TYR A 386 14.63 -11.91 -2.84
CA TYR A 386 13.42 -12.42 -2.18
C TYR A 386 13.74 -13.30 -0.98
N GLY A 387 14.69 -14.20 -1.09
CA GLY A 387 15.10 -15.07 0.01
C GLY A 387 15.57 -14.28 1.23
N LEU A 388 16.38 -13.25 1.04
CA LEU A 388 16.84 -12.37 2.13
C LEU A 388 15.66 -11.64 2.80
N ARG A 389 14.71 -11.12 2.02
CA ARG A 389 13.52 -10.45 2.56
C ARG A 389 12.60 -11.41 3.31
N ILE A 390 12.44 -12.64 2.82
CA ILE A 390 11.70 -13.70 3.52
C ILE A 390 12.40 -14.02 4.84
N ALA A 391 13.74 -14.18 4.85
CA ALA A 391 14.50 -14.47 6.03
C ALA A 391 14.35 -13.38 7.10
N GLU A 392 14.43 -12.12 6.70
CA GLU A 392 14.24 -10.97 7.57
C GLU A 392 12.83 -10.97 8.17
N ALA A 393 11.79 -11.09 7.35
CA ALA A 393 10.41 -11.12 7.82
C ALA A 393 10.16 -12.28 8.79
N MET A 394 10.63 -13.49 8.48
CA MET A 394 10.49 -14.65 9.36
C MET A 394 11.25 -14.50 10.67
N ASN A 395 12.44 -13.91 10.66
CA ASN A 395 13.21 -13.65 11.87
C ASN A 395 12.54 -12.62 12.80
N ASN A 396 11.81 -11.66 12.25
CA ASN A 396 11.10 -10.64 13.00
C ASN A 396 9.71 -11.09 13.47
N TRP A 397 9.11 -12.10 12.81
CA TRP A 397 7.74 -12.56 13.08
C TRP A 397 7.48 -12.98 14.54
N PRO A 398 8.38 -13.72 15.24
CA PRO A 398 8.18 -14.09 16.64
C PRO A 398 7.91 -12.91 17.58
N ALA A 399 8.58 -11.79 17.36
CA ALA A 399 8.41 -10.60 18.20
C ALA A 399 6.98 -10.01 18.12
N LEU A 400 6.28 -10.22 17.00
CA LEU A 400 4.93 -9.68 16.78
C LEU A 400 3.83 -10.40 17.60
N PHE A 401 4.15 -11.50 18.27
CA PHE A 401 3.24 -12.22 19.17
C PHE A 401 3.24 -11.66 20.60
N ASP A 402 4.22 -10.85 20.94
CA ASP A 402 4.30 -10.23 22.26
C ASP A 402 3.39 -8.99 22.34
N THR A 403 2.49 -8.96 23.32
CA THR A 403 1.59 -7.83 23.59
C THR A 403 2.32 -6.59 24.09
N LEU A 404 3.55 -6.75 24.57
CA LEU A 404 4.42 -5.68 25.06
C LEU A 404 5.54 -5.33 24.08
N TYR A 405 5.52 -5.93 22.87
CA TYR A 405 6.56 -5.69 21.89
C TYR A 405 6.69 -4.20 21.53
N ASP A 406 7.91 -3.69 21.69
CA ASP A 406 8.29 -2.33 21.31
C ASP A 406 9.22 -2.40 20.07
N PRO A 407 8.79 -1.91 18.90
CA PRO A 407 9.61 -1.91 17.69
C PRO A 407 10.90 -1.09 17.81
N THR A 408 10.99 -0.21 18.84
CA THR A 408 12.23 0.54 19.13
C THR A 408 13.27 -0.32 19.85
N ARG A 409 12.83 -1.49 20.41
CA ARG A 409 13.67 -2.44 21.15
C ARG A 409 13.40 -3.86 20.68
N PRO A 410 13.69 -4.19 19.40
CA PRO A 410 13.26 -5.44 18.80
C PRO A 410 13.83 -6.70 19.46
N GLN A 411 14.87 -6.59 20.26
CA GLN A 411 15.46 -7.70 20.98
C GLN A 411 14.79 -8.02 22.34
N GLN A 412 13.86 -7.17 22.78
CA GLN A 412 13.17 -7.29 24.07
C GLN A 412 11.71 -7.70 23.83
N TYR A 413 11.46 -8.99 23.70
CA TYR A 413 10.11 -9.55 23.68
C TYR A 413 10.07 -10.85 24.50
N ASP A 414 8.89 -11.19 25.01
CA ASP A 414 8.69 -12.46 25.76
C ASP A 414 8.67 -13.63 24.77
N LYS A 415 9.74 -14.40 24.76
CA LYS A 415 9.87 -15.61 23.93
C LYS A 415 8.81 -16.67 24.22
N ASN A 416 8.21 -16.66 25.41
CA ASN A 416 7.15 -17.59 25.79
C ASN A 416 5.79 -17.21 25.12
N ALA A 417 5.62 -15.97 24.68
CA ALA A 417 4.44 -15.56 23.92
C ALA A 417 4.41 -16.18 22.52
N VAL A 418 5.54 -16.66 22.01
CA VAL A 418 5.67 -17.19 20.64
C VAL A 418 5.22 -18.65 20.60
N PRO A 419 4.23 -19.01 19.77
CA PRO A 419 3.83 -20.40 19.57
C PRO A 419 5.00 -21.25 19.04
N ARG A 420 5.18 -22.46 19.63
CA ARG A 420 6.29 -23.37 19.24
C ARG A 420 6.34 -23.66 17.75
N ILE A 421 5.17 -23.76 17.10
CA ILE A 421 5.05 -24.03 15.66
C ILE A 421 5.68 -22.94 14.80
N VAL A 422 5.74 -21.68 15.27
CA VAL A 422 6.40 -20.57 14.58
C VAL A 422 7.91 -20.79 14.57
N ASN A 423 8.50 -21.12 15.71
CA ASN A 423 9.93 -21.39 15.83
C ASN A 423 10.33 -22.65 15.01
N ASP A 424 9.51 -23.69 14.99
CA ASP A 424 9.73 -24.89 14.19
C ASP A 424 9.70 -24.58 12.69
N LEU A 425 8.73 -23.77 12.25
CA LEU A 425 8.69 -23.27 10.87
C LEU A 425 9.96 -22.53 10.47
N ILE A 426 10.39 -21.58 11.32
CA ILE A 426 11.59 -20.75 11.03
C ILE A 426 12.82 -21.63 10.84
N GLN A 427 13.03 -22.60 11.72
CA GLN A 427 14.17 -23.52 11.62
C GLN A 427 14.11 -24.35 10.33
N ARG A 428 12.95 -24.89 9.99
CA ARG A 428 12.75 -25.66 8.76
C ARG A 428 12.94 -24.82 7.50
N ALA A 429 12.40 -23.60 7.48
CA ALA A 429 12.55 -22.67 6.37
C ALA A 429 14.01 -22.25 6.17
N ARG A 430 14.74 -21.97 7.26
CA ARG A 430 16.18 -21.67 7.19
C ARG A 430 16.92 -22.81 6.51
N THR A 431 16.78 -24.00 7.02
CA THR A 431 17.47 -25.19 6.45
C THR A 431 17.04 -25.46 5.01
N ALA A 432 15.73 -25.32 4.71
CA ALA A 432 15.20 -25.67 3.40
C ALA A 432 15.49 -24.66 2.31
N ILE A 433 15.49 -23.38 2.60
CA ILE A 433 15.52 -22.31 1.57
C ILE A 433 16.63 -21.30 1.81
N LEU A 434 16.81 -20.85 3.07
CA LEU A 434 17.64 -19.69 3.33
C LEU A 434 19.12 -20.03 3.35
N ASP A 435 19.51 -21.10 4.03
CA ASP A 435 20.90 -21.57 4.06
C ASP A 435 21.43 -21.95 2.65
N PRO A 436 20.63 -22.62 1.77
CA PRO A 436 21.04 -22.85 0.39
C PRO A 436 21.16 -21.61 -0.48
N LEU A 437 20.39 -20.55 -0.15
CA LEU A 437 20.51 -19.27 -0.85
C LEU A 437 21.83 -18.55 -0.51
N ASP A 438 22.34 -18.79 0.70
CA ASP A 438 23.62 -18.24 1.16
C ASP A 438 24.81 -19.09 0.73
N ARG A 439 24.62 -20.38 0.45
CA ARG A 439 25.68 -21.25 -0.05
C ARG A 439 26.00 -20.91 -1.50
N VAL A 440 27.13 -20.27 -1.66
CA VAL A 440 27.72 -19.99 -2.96
C VAL A 440 28.64 -21.15 -3.27
N GLY A 441 28.33 -21.91 -4.33
CA GLY A 441 29.23 -22.94 -4.86
C GLY A 441 30.57 -22.35 -5.34
N PRO A 442 31.57 -23.19 -5.70
CA PRO A 442 32.94 -22.74 -6.07
C PRO A 442 32.98 -21.71 -7.19
N GLU A 443 31.91 -21.60 -8.00
CA GLU A 443 31.82 -20.65 -9.11
C GLU A 443 30.87 -19.46 -8.81
N GLY A 444 30.51 -19.26 -7.56
CA GLY A 444 29.52 -18.21 -7.22
C GLY A 444 28.07 -18.57 -7.56
N LYS A 445 27.80 -19.80 -7.98
CA LYS A 445 26.45 -20.30 -8.32
C LYS A 445 25.86 -21.07 -7.13
N PRO A 446 24.56 -20.91 -6.81
CA PRO A 446 23.89 -21.72 -5.79
C PRO A 446 23.92 -23.21 -6.16
N ASP A 447 24.03 -24.07 -5.16
CA ASP A 447 23.96 -25.52 -5.34
C ASP A 447 22.50 -25.97 -5.65
N PRO A 448 22.18 -26.38 -6.88
CA PRO A 448 20.82 -26.75 -7.25
C PRO A 448 20.34 -28.05 -6.57
N LEU A 449 21.26 -28.92 -6.14
CA LEU A 449 20.93 -30.17 -5.47
C LEU A 449 20.51 -29.94 -3.99
N ALA A 450 21.20 -29.05 -3.29
CA ALA A 450 20.86 -28.70 -1.91
C ALA A 450 19.46 -28.05 -1.81
N GLY A 451 19.07 -27.23 -2.79
CA GLY A 451 17.73 -26.63 -2.84
C GLY A 451 16.62 -27.66 -3.04
N ARG A 452 16.85 -28.69 -3.88
CA ARG A 452 15.87 -29.74 -4.22
C ARG A 452 15.54 -30.66 -3.04
N VAL A 453 16.55 -31.09 -2.31
CA VAL A 453 16.39 -31.98 -1.13
C VAL A 453 15.55 -31.30 -0.04
N GLN A 454 15.65 -30.00 0.09
CA GLN A 454 15.03 -29.23 1.16
C GLN A 454 13.57 -28.89 0.88
N ILE A 455 13.17 -28.72 -0.38
CA ILE A 455 11.76 -28.57 -0.77
C ILE A 455 10.96 -29.80 -0.34
N ASP A 456 11.49 -31.01 -0.49
CA ASP A 456 10.81 -32.24 -0.07
C ASP A 456 10.60 -32.30 1.46
N THR A 457 11.53 -31.76 2.24
CA THR A 457 11.34 -31.60 3.69
C THR A 457 10.15 -30.68 4.03
N LEU A 458 10.00 -29.59 3.29
CA LEU A 458 8.83 -28.70 3.47
C LEU A 458 7.53 -29.34 2.97
N ARG A 459 7.57 -30.09 1.89
CA ARG A 459 6.41 -30.86 1.39
C ARG A 459 5.94 -31.87 2.42
N GLU A 460 6.86 -32.62 3.03
CA GLU A 460 6.50 -33.55 4.12
C GLU A 460 5.97 -32.83 5.33
N TYR A 461 6.56 -31.70 5.72
CA TYR A 461 6.03 -30.89 6.81
C TYR A 461 4.61 -30.39 6.53
N LEU A 462 4.33 -29.91 5.33
CA LEU A 462 3.00 -29.50 4.91
C LEU A 462 2.00 -30.67 4.98
N ARG A 463 2.43 -31.88 4.56
CA ARG A 463 1.62 -33.10 4.63
C ARG A 463 1.26 -33.43 6.08
N LEU A 464 2.20 -33.33 7.00
CA LEU A 464 1.98 -33.58 8.43
C LEU A 464 1.01 -32.56 9.04
N LEU A 465 1.16 -31.27 8.73
CA LEU A 465 0.23 -30.22 9.17
C LEU A 465 -1.20 -30.52 8.73
N ARG A 466 -1.38 -30.91 7.46
CA ARG A 466 -2.69 -31.23 6.88
C ARG A 466 -3.30 -32.55 7.40
N ALA A 467 -2.47 -33.51 7.77
CA ALA A 467 -2.90 -34.79 8.30
C ALA A 467 -3.29 -34.70 9.81
N ASN A 468 -3.06 -33.58 10.48
CA ASN A 468 -3.42 -33.40 11.87
C ASN A 468 -4.96 -33.48 12.04
N PRO A 469 -5.50 -34.46 12.80
CA PRO A 469 -6.95 -34.60 13.00
C PRO A 469 -7.58 -33.45 13.78
N LYS A 470 -6.77 -32.67 14.47
CA LYS A 470 -7.20 -31.45 15.19
C LYS A 470 -7.03 -30.18 14.37
N ARG A 471 -6.67 -30.30 13.06
CA ARG A 471 -6.50 -29.16 12.19
C ARG A 471 -7.77 -28.33 12.11
N ASN A 472 -7.66 -27.04 12.39
CA ASN A 472 -8.72 -26.08 12.14
C ASN A 472 -8.63 -25.59 10.69
N PRO A 473 -9.67 -25.82 9.85
CA PRO A 473 -9.65 -25.42 8.45
C PRO A 473 -9.79 -23.91 8.23
N PHE A 474 -10.11 -23.14 9.27
CA PHE A 474 -10.30 -21.69 9.15
C PHE A 474 -9.06 -20.95 9.63
N LEU A 475 -8.68 -19.85 8.91
CA LEU A 475 -7.62 -18.97 9.39
C LEU A 475 -8.07 -18.12 10.59
N PHE A 476 -9.37 -17.81 10.65
CA PHE A 476 -9.99 -17.19 11.83
C PHE A 476 -11.08 -18.12 12.34
N THR A 477 -10.85 -18.66 13.53
CA THR A 477 -11.82 -19.54 14.19
C THR A 477 -13.16 -18.83 14.33
N ASN A 478 -14.26 -19.52 14.03
CA ASN A 478 -15.61 -18.97 14.00
C ASN A 478 -15.97 -18.07 12.80
N ASN A 479 -15.12 -17.95 11.81
CA ASN A 479 -15.46 -17.27 10.56
C ASN A 479 -15.39 -18.23 9.36
N PRO A 480 -16.54 -18.75 8.86
CA PRO A 480 -16.60 -19.68 7.74
C PRO A 480 -16.09 -19.06 6.42
N GLU A 481 -16.05 -17.75 6.29
CA GLU A 481 -15.53 -17.06 5.11
C GLU A 481 -14.00 -17.17 4.99
N THR A 482 -13.32 -17.54 6.09
CA THR A 482 -11.86 -17.64 6.15
C THR A 482 -11.36 -19.07 6.04
N ILE A 483 -12.13 -19.94 5.37
CA ILE A 483 -11.73 -21.34 5.11
C ILE A 483 -10.49 -21.38 4.22
N LEU A 484 -9.45 -22.05 4.71
CA LEU A 484 -8.21 -22.23 3.97
C LEU A 484 -8.44 -23.22 2.80
N PRO A 485 -8.05 -22.85 1.57
CA PRO A 485 -8.19 -23.74 0.43
C PRO A 485 -7.33 -24.99 0.60
N VAL A 486 -7.92 -26.14 0.39
CA VAL A 486 -7.20 -27.41 0.35
C VAL A 486 -6.97 -27.75 -1.12
N ILE A 487 -5.74 -27.59 -1.56
CA ILE A 487 -5.35 -28.03 -2.91
C ILE A 487 -4.96 -29.49 -2.80
N SER A 488 -5.78 -30.39 -3.36
CA SER A 488 -5.34 -31.73 -3.71
C SER A 488 -4.43 -31.59 -4.93
N ARG A 489 -3.14 -31.35 -4.75
CA ARG A 489 -2.16 -31.65 -5.78
C ARG A 489 -1.99 -33.17 -5.78
N ASN A 490 -2.67 -33.85 -6.73
CA ASN A 490 -2.36 -35.22 -7.09
C ASN A 490 -0.95 -35.30 -7.67
#